data_47d75178d43de7ada1b93d39b0d94e0c
#
_entry.id   47d75178d43de7ada1b93d39b0d94e0c
#
_cell.length_a   1.000
_cell.length_b   1.000
_cell.length_c   1.000
_cell.angle_alpha   90.00
_cell.angle_beta   90.00
_cell.angle_gamma   90.00
#
_symmetry.space_group_name_H-M   'P 1'
#
loop_
_entity.id
_entity.type
_entity.pdbx_description
1 polymer ?
#
loop_
_entity_poly.entity_id
_entity_poly.type
_entity_poly.pdbx_seq_one_letter_code
_entity_poly.pdbx_strand_id
1 'polypeptide(L)'
;FGGAFDLLEVSEGCSIAEIDVPDSCADKTLAQADLRKKTGVTVLCIRRLDENPKRPRAVLIPGPNDQIHADDKLIVFGTRKQIDALSGEG
;
A
#
# COMPACT_ATOMS: atom_id res chain seq x y z
N PHE A 1 7.52 -13.11 4.79
CA PHE A 1 8.09 -11.85 4.58
C PHE A 1 7.43 -11.08 3.47
N GLY A 2 6.75 -10.07 3.86
CA GLY A 2 6.20 -9.16 2.93
C GLY A 2 7.34 -8.51 2.17
N GLY A 3 7.15 -8.24 0.94
CA GLY A 3 8.11 -7.53 0.16
C GLY A 3 7.42 -6.43 -0.59
N ALA A 4 8.21 -5.59 -1.19
CA ALA A 4 7.73 -4.62 -2.13
C ALA A 4 8.06 -5.12 -3.52
N PHE A 5 7.06 -5.12 -4.39
CA PHE A 5 7.27 -5.39 -5.81
C PHE A 5 7.26 -4.07 -6.55
N ASP A 6 8.37 -3.73 -7.18
CA ASP A 6 8.41 -2.55 -8.03
C ASP A 6 7.58 -2.79 -9.27
N LEU A 7 6.58 -1.94 -9.49
CA LEU A 7 5.75 -1.96 -10.67
C LEU A 7 6.31 -1.03 -11.74
N LEU A 8 6.85 0.10 -11.33
CA LEU A 8 7.37 1.10 -12.25
C LEU A 8 8.35 2.02 -11.53
N GLU A 9 9.55 2.13 -12.05
CA GLU A 9 10.48 3.16 -11.61
C GLU A 9 10.15 4.46 -12.35
N VAL A 10 9.66 5.46 -11.61
CA VAL A 10 9.23 6.73 -12.19
C VAL A 10 10.42 7.61 -12.48
N SER A 11 11.38 7.63 -11.56
CA SER A 11 12.63 8.33 -11.74
C SER A 11 13.66 7.67 -10.84
N GLU A 12 14.91 8.07 -10.96
CA GLU A 12 15.97 7.46 -10.16
C GLU A 12 15.65 7.54 -8.68
N GLY A 13 15.56 6.39 -8.03
CA GLY A 13 15.28 6.29 -6.61
C GLY A 13 13.82 6.42 -6.20
N CYS A 14 12.90 6.63 -7.14
CA CYS A 14 11.47 6.77 -6.86
C CYS A 14 10.67 5.77 -7.67
N SER A 15 9.79 5.03 -7.01
CA SER A 15 9.05 3.94 -7.65
C SER A 15 7.60 3.92 -7.24
N ILE A 16 6.79 3.32 -8.10
CA ILE A 16 5.46 2.82 -7.75
C ILE A 16 5.64 1.34 -7.43
N ALA A 17 5.17 0.91 -6.29
CA ALA A 17 5.36 -0.46 -5.83
C ALA A 17 4.08 -1.01 -5.20
N GLU A 18 3.95 -2.34 -5.22
CA GLU A 18 2.92 -3.04 -4.47
C GLU A 18 3.51 -3.58 -3.17
N ILE A 19 2.84 -3.32 -2.05
CA ILE A 19 3.27 -3.81 -0.74
C ILE A 19 2.10 -4.49 -0.03
N ASP A 20 2.43 -5.40 0.88
CA ASP A 20 1.46 -5.91 1.85
C ASP A 20 1.09 -4.80 2.83
N VAL A 21 -0.10 -4.92 3.43
CA VAL A 21 -0.52 -3.96 4.44
C VAL A 21 0.33 -4.13 5.69
N PRO A 22 1.04 -3.09 6.14
CA PRO A 22 1.75 -3.15 7.41
C PRO A 22 0.77 -3.38 8.55
N ASP A 23 1.19 -4.13 9.58
CA ASP A 23 0.33 -4.41 10.73
C ASP A 23 -0.17 -3.13 11.39
N SER A 24 0.65 -2.09 11.39
CA SER A 24 0.28 -0.79 11.96
C SER A 24 -0.86 -0.09 11.22
N CYS A 25 -1.16 -0.52 10.01
CA CYS A 25 -2.20 0.10 9.17
C CYS A 25 -3.47 -0.74 9.06
N ALA A 26 -3.41 -2.01 9.45
CA ALA A 26 -4.54 -2.91 9.29
C ALA A 26 -5.74 -2.43 10.12
N ASP A 27 -6.91 -2.46 9.48
CA ASP A 27 -8.19 -2.06 10.09
C ASP A 27 -8.31 -0.57 10.43
N LYS A 28 -7.35 0.23 10.01
CA LYS A 28 -7.42 1.69 10.14
C LYS A 28 -7.92 2.30 8.84
N THR A 29 -8.53 3.48 8.93
CA THR A 29 -8.81 4.26 7.73
C THR A 29 -7.50 4.83 7.18
N LEU A 30 -7.53 5.23 5.92
CA LEU A 30 -6.35 5.84 5.31
C LEU A 30 -5.91 7.08 6.09
N ALA A 31 -6.86 7.90 6.55
CA ALA A 31 -6.56 9.07 7.36
C ALA A 31 -5.89 8.69 8.70
N GLN A 32 -6.39 7.64 9.36
CA GLN A 32 -5.82 7.19 10.63
C GLN A 32 -4.41 6.62 10.46
N ALA A 33 -4.17 5.91 9.36
CA ALA A 33 -2.84 5.36 9.06
C ALA A 33 -1.84 6.47 8.79
N ASP A 34 -2.29 7.57 8.16
CA ASP A 34 -1.51 8.79 7.96
C ASP A 34 -0.12 8.53 7.37
N LEU A 35 -0.07 7.65 6.38
CA LEU A 35 1.19 7.17 5.81
C LEU A 35 2.01 8.27 5.16
N ARG A 36 1.35 9.19 4.46
CA ARG A 36 2.02 10.30 3.79
C ARG A 36 2.83 11.13 4.78
N LYS A 37 2.23 11.47 5.91
CA LYS A 37 2.88 12.28 6.93
C LYS A 37 3.95 11.51 7.69
N LYS A 38 3.65 10.26 8.04
CA LYS A 38 4.56 9.46 8.87
C LYS A 38 5.74 8.89 8.11
N THR A 39 5.54 8.52 6.84
CA THR A 39 6.54 7.79 6.07
C THR A 39 6.95 8.49 4.78
N GLY A 40 6.19 9.44 4.31
CA GLY A 40 6.39 10.08 3.01
C GLY A 40 5.81 9.30 1.84
N VAL A 41 5.29 8.11 2.08
CA VAL A 41 4.75 7.24 1.03
C VAL A 41 3.30 7.64 0.72
N THR A 42 2.97 7.72 -0.56
CA THR A 42 1.61 8.02 -1.02
C THR A 42 0.92 6.74 -1.45
N VAL A 43 -0.28 6.47 -0.94
CA VAL A 43 -1.10 5.34 -1.38
C VAL A 43 -1.89 5.78 -2.60
N LEU A 44 -1.66 5.11 -3.73
CA LEU A 44 -2.33 5.43 -4.99
C LEU A 44 -3.64 4.67 -5.12
N CYS A 45 -3.65 3.40 -4.75
CA CYS A 45 -4.85 2.58 -4.77
C CYS A 45 -4.68 1.37 -3.87
N ILE A 46 -5.80 0.70 -3.60
CA ILE A 46 -5.85 -0.53 -2.82
C ILE A 46 -6.32 -1.65 -3.75
N ARG A 47 -5.66 -2.78 -3.69
CA ARG A 47 -6.09 -3.99 -4.39
C ARG A 47 -6.65 -4.96 -3.37
N ARG A 48 -7.95 -5.21 -3.46
CA ARG A 48 -8.70 -5.99 -2.47
C ARG A 48 -9.15 -7.32 -3.04
N LEU A 49 -9.06 -8.37 -2.22
CA LEU A 49 -9.55 -9.69 -2.59
C LEU A 49 -11.03 -9.63 -2.96
N ASP A 50 -11.38 -10.26 -4.08
CA ASP A 50 -12.77 -10.46 -4.48
C ASP A 50 -13.38 -11.57 -3.65
N GLU A 51 -14.69 -11.55 -3.46
CA GLU A 51 -15.40 -12.64 -2.80
C GLU A 51 -15.21 -13.97 -3.52
N ASN A 52 -15.10 -13.90 -4.85
CA ASN A 52 -14.77 -15.06 -5.66
C ASN A 52 -13.25 -15.12 -5.80
N PRO A 53 -12.57 -16.12 -5.20
CA PRO A 53 -11.11 -16.21 -5.24
C PRO A 53 -10.54 -16.44 -6.63
N LYS A 54 -11.38 -16.82 -7.59
CA LYS A 54 -10.94 -16.99 -8.99
C LYS A 54 -10.86 -15.68 -9.76
N ARG A 55 -11.41 -14.62 -9.21
CA ARG A 55 -11.36 -13.29 -9.85
C ARG A 55 -10.13 -12.54 -9.37
N PRO A 56 -9.58 -11.65 -10.21
CA PRO A 56 -8.49 -10.79 -9.77
C PRO A 56 -8.97 -9.85 -8.66
N ARG A 57 -8.02 -9.30 -7.91
CA ARG A 57 -8.33 -8.33 -6.88
C ARG A 57 -9.01 -7.11 -7.49
N ALA A 58 -9.99 -6.57 -6.78
CA ALA A 58 -10.62 -5.32 -7.16
C ALA A 58 -9.66 -4.16 -6.88
N VAL A 59 -9.71 -3.14 -7.74
CA VAL A 59 -8.91 -1.93 -7.54
C VAL A 59 -9.81 -0.84 -6.96
N LEU A 60 -9.41 -0.29 -5.82
CA LEU A 60 -10.13 0.76 -5.13
C LEU A 60 -9.26 2.00 -5.07
N ILE A 61 -9.84 3.15 -5.39
CA ILE A 61 -9.17 4.44 -5.19
C ILE A 61 -9.67 4.98 -3.88
N PRO A 62 -8.85 4.92 -2.80
CA PRO A 62 -9.36 5.19 -1.46
C PRO A 62 -9.49 6.66 -1.16
N GLY A 63 -10.55 6.99 -0.44
CA GLY A 63 -10.66 8.27 0.23
C GLY A 63 -10.11 8.17 1.66
N PRO A 64 -10.06 9.30 2.36
CA PRO A 64 -9.48 9.33 3.71
C PRO A 64 -10.23 8.49 4.72
N ASN A 65 -11.52 8.26 4.51
CA ASN A 65 -12.35 7.50 5.44
C ASN A 65 -12.48 6.02 5.07
N ASP A 66 -11.85 5.59 3.98
CA ASP A 66 -11.90 4.20 3.58
C ASP A 66 -10.97 3.36 4.44
N GLN A 67 -11.47 2.22 4.90
CA GLN A 67 -10.73 1.34 5.78
C GLN A 67 -9.77 0.46 4.99
N ILE A 68 -8.58 0.26 5.52
CA ILE A 68 -7.58 -0.64 4.98
C ILE A 68 -7.76 -2.00 5.66
N HIS A 69 -7.88 -3.06 4.86
CA HIS A 69 -8.02 -4.42 5.39
C HIS A 69 -6.66 -5.11 5.42
N ALA A 70 -6.47 -5.99 6.39
CA ALA A 70 -5.18 -6.66 6.60
C ALA A 70 -4.71 -7.47 5.38
N ASP A 71 -5.65 -8.01 4.60
CA ASP A 71 -5.34 -8.81 3.42
C ASP A 71 -5.35 -8.04 2.11
N ASP A 72 -5.47 -6.71 2.18
CA ASP A 72 -5.33 -5.86 1.01
C ASP A 72 -3.88 -5.83 0.53
N LYS A 73 -3.70 -5.37 -0.70
CA LYS A 73 -2.40 -4.93 -1.22
C LYS A 73 -2.49 -3.43 -1.47
N LEU A 74 -1.44 -2.72 -1.14
CA LEU A 74 -1.36 -1.28 -1.36
C LEU A 74 -0.45 -0.98 -2.55
N ILE A 75 -0.92 -0.16 -3.47
CA ILE A 75 -0.08 0.37 -4.54
C ILE A 75 0.36 1.75 -4.08
N VAL A 76 1.66 1.92 -3.90
CA VAL A 76 2.23 3.10 -3.26
C VAL A 76 3.29 3.75 -4.14
N PHE A 77 3.52 5.04 -3.91
CA PHE A 77 4.61 5.78 -4.54
C PHE A 77 5.50 6.38 -3.46
N GLY A 78 6.78 6.26 -3.66
CA GLY A 78 7.76 6.84 -2.76
C GLY A 78 9.18 6.54 -3.19
N THR A 79 10.14 6.94 -2.37
CA THR A 79 11.53 6.55 -2.59
C THR A 79 11.72 5.09 -2.20
N ARG A 80 12.75 4.47 -2.75
CA ARG A 80 13.10 3.09 -2.39
C ARG A 80 13.23 2.94 -0.88
N LYS A 81 13.93 3.87 -0.25
CA LYS A 81 14.16 3.83 1.19
C LYS A 81 12.85 3.90 1.98
N GLN A 82 11.94 4.79 1.58
CA GLN A 82 10.65 4.94 2.24
C GLN A 82 9.77 3.69 2.08
N ILE A 83 9.73 3.15 0.86
CA ILE A 83 8.94 1.95 0.58
C ILE A 83 9.49 0.75 1.35
N ASP A 84 10.80 0.56 1.34
CA ASP A 84 11.43 -0.56 2.04
C ASP A 84 11.21 -0.47 3.55
N ALA A 85 11.32 0.72 4.11
CA ALA A 85 11.07 0.92 5.54
C ALA A 85 9.63 0.58 5.90
N LEU A 86 8.67 1.00 5.08
CA LEU A 86 7.25 0.73 5.31
C LEU A 86 6.94 -0.76 5.15
N SER A 87 7.42 -1.40 4.10
CA SER A 87 7.16 -2.81 3.85
C SER A 87 7.81 -3.72 4.89
N GLY A 88 8.86 -3.26 5.54
CA GLY A 88 9.53 -3.99 6.60
C GLY A 88 8.82 -3.95 7.96
N GLU A 89 7.79 -3.13 8.11
CA GLU A 89 7.04 -3.03 9.36
C GLU A 89 6.08 -4.20 9.59
N GLY A 90 5.73 -4.88 8.53
CA GLY A 90 4.76 -5.97 8.59
C GLY A 90 5.21 -7.15 9.41
#